data_3fa492329d4db940776f2e7f6735b074
#
_entry.id   3fa492329d4db940776f2e7f6735b074
#
_cell.length_a   1.000
_cell.length_b   1.000
_cell.length_c   1.000
_cell.angle_alpha   90.00
_cell.angle_beta   90.00
_cell.angle_gamma   90.00
#
_symmetry.space_group_name_H-M   'P 1'
#
loop_
_entity.id
_entity.type
_entity.pdbx_description
1 polymer ?
#
loop_
_entity_poly.entity_id
_entity_poly.type
_entity_poly.pdbx_seq_one_letter_code
_entity_poly.pdbx_strand_id
1 'polypeptide(L)'
;MKLRTALLGAVAVMGLSPAAFAERGTDGEVKLTFPQAVSIMNPYLSGGTKDILAAAMVLEPLAVVSPEGVLVPRLAVEIPTLENGGVSADMTSITWKLQPGLLWSDGTPV
;
A
#
# COMPACT_ATOMS: atom_id res chain seq x y z
N MET A 1 -18.77 38.52 67.10
CA MET A 1 -18.28 38.84 65.74
C MET A 1 -17.78 37.54 65.14
N LYS A 2 -18.58 36.89 64.26
CA LYS A 2 -18.29 35.57 63.65
C LYS A 2 -17.83 35.78 62.26
N LEU A 3 -16.54 35.51 61.98
CA LEU A 3 -15.94 35.50 60.62
C LEU A 3 -16.41 34.25 59.93
N ARG A 4 -17.09 34.39 58.75
CA ARG A 4 -17.43 33.31 57.87
C ARG A 4 -16.40 33.29 56.74
N THR A 5 -15.56 32.28 56.79
CA THR A 5 -14.59 32.00 55.70
C THR A 5 -15.35 31.32 54.55
N ALA A 6 -15.45 31.99 53.38
CA ALA A 6 -15.97 31.41 52.16
C ALA A 6 -14.84 30.74 51.40
N LEU A 7 -14.90 29.41 51.27
CA LEU A 7 -14.00 28.64 50.39
C LEU A 7 -14.54 28.74 48.97
N LEU A 8 -13.83 29.44 48.07
CA LEU A 8 -14.05 29.37 46.64
C LEU A 8 -13.36 28.12 46.10
N GLY A 9 -14.12 27.13 45.72
CA GLY A 9 -13.64 25.98 44.97
C GLY A 9 -13.43 26.34 43.50
N ALA A 10 -12.17 26.32 43.03
CA ALA A 10 -11.85 26.43 41.62
C ALA A 10 -12.11 25.09 40.95
N VAL A 11 -13.13 25.02 40.10
CA VAL A 11 -13.38 23.88 39.21
C VAL A 11 -12.46 24.02 38.02
N ALA A 12 -11.41 23.19 37.95
CA ALA A 12 -10.58 23.05 36.78
C ALA A 12 -11.36 22.28 35.68
N VAL A 13 -11.85 22.99 34.70
CA VAL A 13 -12.40 22.38 33.48
C VAL A 13 -11.21 21.83 32.67
N MET A 14 -10.95 20.53 32.80
CA MET A 14 -10.06 19.83 31.86
C MET A 14 -10.74 19.84 30.49
N GLY A 15 -10.26 20.71 29.62
CA GLY A 15 -10.67 20.74 28.20
C GLY A 15 -10.22 19.43 27.57
N LEU A 16 -11.18 18.58 27.22
CA LEU A 16 -10.98 17.48 26.29
C LEU A 16 -10.67 18.10 24.93
N SER A 17 -9.37 18.14 24.58
CA SER A 17 -8.98 18.44 23.20
C SER A 17 -9.61 17.38 22.30
N PRO A 18 -10.42 17.76 21.29
CA PRO A 18 -10.89 16.77 20.32
C PRO A 18 -9.65 16.17 19.66
N ALA A 19 -9.51 14.84 19.77
CA ALA A 19 -8.52 14.13 19.00
C ALA A 19 -8.83 14.43 17.51
N ALA A 20 -7.92 15.14 16.85
CA ALA A 20 -8.03 15.40 15.42
C ALA A 20 -7.85 14.04 14.73
N PHE A 21 -8.96 13.38 14.43
CA PHE A 21 -8.96 12.27 13.47
C PHE A 21 -8.74 12.91 12.09
N ALA A 22 -7.50 12.82 11.61
CA ALA A 22 -7.23 13.13 10.22
C ALA A 22 -8.03 12.14 9.37
N GLU A 23 -9.08 12.61 8.73
CA GLU A 23 -9.83 11.82 7.77
C GLU A 23 -8.90 11.53 6.59
N ARG A 24 -8.54 10.24 6.45
CA ARG A 24 -7.63 9.80 5.38
C ARG A 24 -8.29 10.01 4.02
N GLY A 25 -7.63 10.77 3.14
CA GLY A 25 -8.03 10.90 1.74
C GLY A 25 -9.14 11.90 1.45
N THR A 26 -9.55 12.75 2.40
CA THR A 26 -10.57 13.78 2.16
C THR A 26 -10.12 14.89 1.22
N ASP A 27 -8.81 15.09 1.11
CA ASP A 27 -8.18 16.05 0.20
C ASP A 27 -7.78 15.44 -1.15
N GLY A 28 -7.98 14.12 -1.34
CA GLY A 28 -7.58 13.40 -2.55
C GLY A 28 -6.07 13.24 -2.71
N GLU A 29 -5.29 13.55 -1.66
CA GLU A 29 -3.83 13.46 -1.67
C GLU A 29 -3.32 12.39 -0.70
N VAL A 30 -2.31 11.63 -1.12
CA VAL A 30 -1.59 10.67 -0.27
C VAL A 30 -0.13 11.09 -0.18
N LYS A 31 0.36 11.39 1.02
CA LYS A 31 1.77 11.74 1.28
C LYS A 31 2.50 10.54 1.86
N LEU A 32 3.51 10.07 1.13
CA LEU A 32 4.35 8.95 1.52
C LEU A 32 5.76 9.42 1.81
N THR A 33 6.30 9.03 2.96
CA THR A 33 7.68 9.34 3.34
C THR A 33 8.55 8.13 3.09
N PHE A 34 9.61 8.32 2.29
CA PHE A 34 10.62 7.32 2.04
C PHE A 34 11.95 7.70 2.70
N PRO A 35 12.76 6.72 3.14
CA PRO A 35 14.05 6.99 3.77
C PRO A 35 15.09 7.57 2.80
N GLN A 36 14.85 7.44 1.50
CA GLN A 36 15.68 7.96 0.41
C GLN A 36 14.82 8.50 -0.71
N ALA A 37 15.29 9.52 -1.41
CA ALA A 37 14.61 10.06 -2.58
C ALA A 37 14.48 9.00 -3.69
N VAL A 38 13.28 8.92 -4.28
CA VAL A 38 13.02 8.06 -5.44
C VAL A 38 13.78 8.60 -6.65
N SER A 39 14.49 7.73 -7.34
CA SER A 39 15.30 8.10 -8.53
C SER A 39 14.55 7.82 -9.83
N ILE A 40 13.80 6.72 -9.88
CA ILE A 40 13.06 6.30 -11.06
C ILE A 40 11.85 5.44 -10.66
N MET A 41 10.72 5.63 -11.35
CA MET A 41 9.49 4.86 -11.10
C MET A 41 9.41 3.56 -11.92
N ASN A 42 10.47 3.19 -12.63
CA ASN A 42 10.56 1.91 -13.33
C ASN A 42 11.41 0.92 -12.54
N PRO A 43 10.82 -0.12 -11.91
CA PRO A 43 11.53 -1.06 -11.06
C PRO A 43 12.52 -1.96 -11.84
N TYR A 44 12.35 -2.08 -13.15
CA TYR A 44 13.25 -2.86 -14.01
C TYR A 44 14.54 -2.12 -14.38
N LEU A 45 14.59 -0.81 -14.12
CA LEU A 45 15.76 0.04 -14.37
C LEU A 45 16.47 0.44 -13.06
N SER A 46 16.03 -0.04 -11.91
CA SER A 46 16.63 0.24 -10.61
C SER A 46 16.70 -1.03 -9.75
N GLY A 47 17.84 -1.24 -9.10
CA GLY A 47 18.00 -2.23 -8.04
C GLY A 47 17.73 -1.68 -6.63
N GLY A 48 17.28 -0.42 -6.50
CA GLY A 48 17.04 0.23 -5.21
C GLY A 48 15.66 -0.05 -4.65
N THR A 49 15.58 -0.53 -3.41
CA THR A 49 14.31 -0.81 -2.71
C THR A 49 13.37 0.39 -2.71
N LYS A 50 13.89 1.61 -2.57
CA LYS A 50 13.12 2.86 -2.63
C LYS A 50 12.34 3.04 -3.93
N ASP A 51 12.96 2.67 -5.05
CA ASP A 51 12.36 2.81 -6.39
C ASP A 51 11.34 1.70 -6.64
N ILE A 52 11.64 0.47 -6.20
CA ILE A 52 10.72 -0.68 -6.29
C ILE A 52 9.46 -0.42 -5.48
N LEU A 53 9.60 0.04 -4.24
CA LEU A 53 8.45 0.36 -3.38
C LEU A 53 7.62 1.53 -3.92
N ALA A 54 8.27 2.56 -4.46
CA ALA A 54 7.56 3.68 -5.07
C ALA A 54 6.83 3.25 -6.35
N ALA A 55 7.46 2.45 -7.21
CA ALA A 55 6.85 1.92 -8.42
C ALA A 55 5.63 1.04 -8.13
N ALA A 56 5.64 0.28 -7.04
CA ALA A 56 4.51 -0.55 -6.61
C ALA A 56 3.24 0.24 -6.26
N MET A 57 3.34 1.58 -6.12
CA MET A 57 2.16 2.45 -5.93
C MET A 57 1.41 2.72 -7.23
N VAL A 58 2.04 2.54 -8.40
CA VAL A 58 1.48 2.88 -9.71
C VAL A 58 1.54 1.72 -10.72
N LEU A 59 2.33 0.68 -10.43
CA LEU A 59 2.48 -0.49 -11.27
C LEU A 59 2.05 -1.74 -10.52
N GLU A 60 1.14 -2.50 -11.10
CA GLU A 60 0.74 -3.79 -10.54
C GLU A 60 1.49 -4.92 -11.26
N PRO A 61 2.15 -5.85 -10.52
CA PRO A 61 2.88 -6.96 -11.10
C PRO A 61 1.97 -8.15 -11.40
N LEU A 62 2.50 -9.13 -12.14
CA LEU A 62 1.83 -10.42 -12.35
C LEU A 62 1.59 -11.17 -11.04
N ALA A 63 2.55 -11.11 -10.13
CA ALA A 63 2.50 -11.72 -8.79
C ALA A 63 3.33 -10.92 -7.79
N VAL A 64 3.02 -11.07 -6.51
CA VAL A 64 3.77 -10.49 -5.38
C VAL A 64 4.20 -11.58 -4.40
N VAL A 65 5.22 -11.30 -3.61
CA VAL A 65 5.59 -12.14 -2.48
C VAL A 65 4.85 -11.66 -1.24
N SER A 66 4.11 -12.55 -0.58
CA SER A 66 3.43 -12.24 0.68
C SER A 66 4.43 -12.10 1.84
N PRO A 67 4.00 -11.59 3.01
CA PRO A 67 4.84 -11.54 4.21
C PRO A 67 5.38 -12.91 4.66
N GLU A 68 4.67 -13.99 4.32
CA GLU A 68 5.04 -15.38 4.59
C GLU A 68 6.05 -15.95 3.57
N GLY A 69 6.45 -15.15 2.58
CA GLY A 69 7.40 -15.56 1.52
C GLY A 69 6.76 -16.38 0.39
N VAL A 70 5.44 -16.38 0.27
CA VAL A 70 4.70 -17.13 -0.76
C VAL A 70 4.34 -16.23 -1.93
N LEU A 71 4.48 -16.73 -3.16
CA LEU A 71 4.00 -16.01 -4.35
C LEU A 71 2.46 -16.02 -4.41
N VAL A 72 1.88 -14.83 -4.52
CA VAL A 72 0.44 -14.61 -4.62
C VAL A 72 0.15 -13.93 -5.96
N PRO A 73 -0.77 -14.46 -6.79
CA PRO A 73 -1.11 -13.85 -8.07
C PRO A 73 -1.79 -12.49 -7.88
N ARG A 74 -1.54 -11.55 -8.82
CA ARG A 74 -2.14 -10.21 -8.89
C ARG A 74 -2.80 -9.99 -10.24
N LEU A 75 -2.07 -9.57 -11.26
CA LEU A 75 -2.61 -9.50 -12.63
C LEU A 75 -2.78 -10.88 -13.28
N ALA A 76 -2.03 -11.88 -12.78
CA ALA A 76 -2.19 -13.27 -13.22
C ALA A 76 -3.38 -13.95 -12.53
N VAL A 77 -4.00 -14.92 -13.20
CA VAL A 77 -5.05 -15.79 -12.64
C VAL A 77 -4.47 -16.72 -11.59
N GLU A 78 -3.27 -17.25 -11.85
CA GLU A 78 -2.58 -18.25 -11.04
C GLU A 78 -1.07 -18.13 -11.20
N ILE A 79 -0.31 -18.73 -10.28
CA ILE A 79 1.14 -18.85 -10.41
C ILE A 79 1.44 -20.03 -11.34
N PRO A 80 2.23 -19.83 -12.42
CA PRO A 80 2.62 -20.93 -13.28
C PRO A 80 3.45 -21.97 -12.54
N THR A 81 3.09 -23.24 -12.69
CA THR A 81 3.81 -24.39 -12.16
C THR A 81 3.90 -25.51 -13.19
N LEU A 82 4.71 -26.52 -12.92
CA LEU A 82 4.73 -27.75 -13.73
C LEU A 82 3.37 -28.49 -13.66
N GLU A 83 2.73 -28.48 -12.48
CA GLU A 83 1.50 -29.20 -12.22
C GLU A 83 0.30 -28.62 -12.98
N ASN A 84 0.20 -27.28 -13.07
CA ASN A 84 -0.87 -26.61 -13.83
C ASN A 84 -0.53 -26.38 -15.31
N GLY A 85 0.63 -26.84 -15.75
CA GLY A 85 1.11 -26.70 -17.14
C GLY A 85 1.53 -25.27 -17.51
N GLY A 86 1.60 -24.35 -16.53
CA GLY A 86 2.10 -23.00 -16.74
C GLY A 86 3.61 -22.95 -16.96
N VAL A 87 4.33 -23.96 -16.48
CA VAL A 87 5.75 -24.20 -16.80
C VAL A 87 5.82 -25.44 -17.69
N SER A 88 6.53 -25.34 -18.81
CA SER A 88 6.70 -26.49 -19.72
C SER A 88 7.54 -27.60 -19.07
N ALA A 89 7.30 -28.86 -19.46
CA ALA A 89 7.97 -30.02 -18.88
C ALA A 89 9.51 -29.99 -19.05
N ASP A 90 9.99 -29.37 -20.12
CA ASP A 90 11.41 -29.16 -20.40
C ASP A 90 11.97 -27.87 -19.73
N MET A 91 11.14 -27.16 -18.98
CA MET A 91 11.47 -25.91 -18.26
C MET A 91 12.01 -24.79 -19.17
N THR A 92 11.67 -24.80 -20.46
CA THR A 92 12.12 -23.78 -21.40
C THR A 92 11.13 -22.63 -21.59
N SER A 93 9.87 -22.80 -21.14
CA SER A 93 8.83 -21.77 -21.27
C SER A 93 7.97 -21.64 -20.03
N ILE A 94 7.49 -20.40 -19.80
CA ILE A 94 6.53 -20.07 -18.74
C ILE A 94 5.38 -19.32 -19.40
N THR A 95 4.15 -19.79 -19.17
CA THR A 95 2.93 -19.18 -19.67
C THR A 95 2.16 -18.55 -18.51
N TRP A 96 1.99 -17.24 -18.56
CA TRP A 96 1.15 -16.48 -17.63
C TRP A 96 -0.22 -16.27 -18.26
N LYS A 97 -1.27 -16.57 -17.49
CA LYS A 97 -2.65 -16.25 -17.85
C LYS A 97 -3.06 -14.99 -17.11
N LEU A 98 -3.45 -13.94 -17.84
CA LEU A 98 -3.92 -12.70 -17.24
C LEU A 98 -5.37 -12.83 -16.79
N GLN A 99 -5.75 -12.10 -15.74
CA GLN A 99 -7.16 -11.96 -15.34
C GLN A 99 -7.95 -11.31 -16.46
N PRO A 100 -9.23 -11.69 -16.66
CA PRO A 100 -10.07 -11.06 -17.66
C PRO A 100 -10.42 -9.62 -17.23
N GLY A 101 -10.62 -8.75 -18.23
CA GLY A 101 -11.10 -7.38 -17.98
C GLY A 101 -10.08 -6.42 -17.41
N LEU A 102 -8.79 -6.72 -17.49
CA LEU A 102 -7.75 -5.79 -17.09
C LEU A 102 -7.75 -4.54 -17.96
N LEU A 103 -7.63 -3.38 -17.31
CA LEU A 103 -7.57 -2.08 -17.96
C LEU A 103 -6.27 -1.36 -17.60
N TRP A 104 -5.76 -0.58 -18.54
CA TRP A 104 -4.76 0.44 -18.25
C TRP A 104 -5.37 1.59 -17.43
N SER A 105 -4.54 2.44 -16.86
CA SER A 105 -4.99 3.59 -16.06
C SER A 105 -5.85 4.61 -16.82
N ASP A 106 -5.76 4.60 -18.16
CA ASP A 106 -6.60 5.43 -19.04
C ASP A 106 -7.92 4.76 -19.44
N GLY A 107 -8.18 3.54 -18.92
CA GLY A 107 -9.38 2.76 -19.19
C GLY A 107 -9.34 1.92 -20.45
N THR A 108 -8.25 1.91 -21.20
CA THR A 108 -8.11 1.02 -22.35
C THR A 108 -7.83 -0.42 -21.94
N PRO A 109 -8.32 -1.43 -22.68
CA PRO A 109 -8.06 -2.83 -22.36
C PRO A 109 -6.56 -3.18 -22.48
N VAL A 110 -6.11 -3.99 -21.57
CA VAL A 110 -4.79 -4.64 -21.66
C VAL A 110 -4.83 -5.76 -22.69
#